data_62e834364b5a6bdcdf078304cb66b7de
#
_entry.id   62e834364b5a6bdcdf078304cb66b7de
#
_cell.length_a   1.000
_cell.length_b   1.000
_cell.length_c   1.000
_cell.angle_alpha   90.00
_cell.angle_beta   90.00
_cell.angle_gamma   90.00
#
_symmetry.space_group_name_H-M   'P 1'
#
loop_
_entity.id
_entity.type
_entity.pdbx_description
1 polymer ?
#
loop_
_entity_poly.entity_id
_entity_poly.type
_entity_poly.pdbx_seq_one_letter_code
_entity_poly.pdbx_strand_id
1 'polypeptide(L)'
;MLNRTGKFLVGLGILTGLFIPYELVYTNHLESVTQAGARKEISSVLPKTIPNIYTTKLPVGPAVPVPSQPQPAVNSWIGLLQIPEIDLSMTIVQGTDTPELRLGPGHYVNTATLGSVGNAAIAGHRTTWGRPFRYLDHLNMNDPIIVTTTQGRFLYRVINKEVVAPSDLSVLNPSSTPILTLTTCNPPYSAVTRLVIVARLVAVDLPQSVPTGHGVPVINPITGKPVDKNPGTTTTTAPVLLPTAQQVTANASWGSTWGVALLFGCFIWFLWWVMLRLKGGPWWSSLAMAGIAAVTVPLLLIFYGAVTSILPAGY
;
A
#
# COMPACT_ATOMS: atom_id res chain seq x y z
N MET A 1 29.05 -4.17 38.77
CA MET A 1 29.46 -4.39 37.34
C MET A 1 28.59 -5.49 36.77
N LEU A 2 27.94 -5.27 35.62
CA LEU A 2 27.20 -6.35 34.93
C LEU A 2 28.15 -7.45 34.48
N ASN A 3 27.79 -8.70 34.74
CA ASN A 3 28.48 -9.86 34.18
C ASN A 3 28.25 -9.99 32.66
N ARG A 4 28.92 -10.94 31.97
CA ARG A 4 28.81 -11.11 30.52
C ARG A 4 27.37 -11.35 30.06
N THR A 5 26.62 -12.17 30.80
CA THR A 5 25.20 -12.47 30.55
C THR A 5 24.30 -11.21 30.67
N GLY A 6 24.53 -10.39 31.71
CA GLY A 6 23.79 -9.15 31.90
C GLY A 6 24.01 -8.14 30.77
N LYS A 7 25.25 -8.03 30.25
CA LYS A 7 25.55 -7.17 29.11
C LYS A 7 24.89 -7.66 27.81
N PHE A 8 24.85 -8.98 27.59
CA PHE A 8 24.14 -9.59 26.47
C PHE A 8 22.64 -9.29 26.50
N LEU A 9 22.01 -9.49 27.68
CA LEU A 9 20.58 -9.21 27.85
C LEU A 9 20.24 -7.73 27.63
N VAL A 10 21.07 -6.81 28.10
CA VAL A 10 20.90 -5.38 27.83
C VAL A 10 21.02 -5.08 26.35
N GLY A 11 22.00 -5.65 25.66
CA GLY A 11 22.16 -5.49 24.21
C GLY A 11 20.97 -6.01 23.42
N LEU A 12 20.45 -7.19 23.79
CA LEU A 12 19.26 -7.77 23.20
C LEU A 12 18.02 -6.89 23.44
N GLY A 13 17.86 -6.35 24.66
CA GLY A 13 16.77 -5.43 25.01
C GLY A 13 16.81 -4.12 24.20
N ILE A 14 18.00 -3.56 24.00
CA ILE A 14 18.19 -2.39 23.14
C ILE A 14 17.82 -2.70 21.69
N LEU A 15 18.30 -3.83 21.15
CA LEU A 15 17.98 -4.26 19.79
C LEU A 15 16.47 -4.43 19.58
N THR A 16 15.81 -5.13 20.51
CA THR A 16 14.35 -5.30 20.45
C THR A 16 13.62 -3.97 20.61
N GLY A 17 14.11 -3.08 21.50
CA GLY A 17 13.54 -1.75 21.69
C GLY A 17 13.67 -0.85 20.45
N LEU A 18 14.75 -0.96 19.69
CA LEU A 18 14.94 -0.20 18.45
C LEU A 18 14.09 -0.72 17.28
N PHE A 19 13.56 -1.95 17.37
CA PHE A 19 12.62 -2.46 16.39
C PHE A 19 11.28 -1.68 16.38
N ILE A 20 10.84 -1.19 17.55
CA ILE A 20 9.60 -0.42 17.67
C ILE A 20 9.63 0.87 16.81
N PRO A 21 10.61 1.78 16.94
CA PRO A 21 10.69 2.95 16.07
C PRO A 21 10.93 2.59 14.59
N TYR A 22 11.58 1.48 14.29
CA TYR A 22 11.67 0.99 12.92
C TYR A 22 10.27 0.72 12.36
N GLU A 23 9.45 -0.09 13.02
CA GLU A 23 8.11 -0.45 12.55
C GLU A 23 7.14 0.73 12.51
N LEU A 24 7.22 1.66 13.49
CA LEU A 24 6.24 2.74 13.61
C LEU A 24 6.62 4.02 12.88
N VAL A 25 7.90 4.26 12.61
CA VAL A 25 8.38 5.51 12.00
C VAL A 25 8.99 5.25 10.63
N TYR A 26 9.97 4.35 10.55
CA TYR A 26 10.72 4.14 9.32
C TYR A 26 9.85 3.50 8.23
N THR A 27 9.04 2.49 8.56
CA THR A 27 8.14 1.84 7.58
C THR A 27 7.11 2.83 7.02
N ASN A 28 6.57 3.70 7.88
CA ASN A 28 5.62 4.74 7.45
C ASN A 28 6.28 5.79 6.55
N HIS A 29 7.54 6.15 6.83
CA HIS A 29 8.29 7.06 5.96
C HIS A 29 8.58 6.42 4.60
N LEU A 30 9.04 5.17 4.58
CA LEU A 30 9.32 4.43 3.35
C LEU A 30 8.07 4.31 2.46
N GLU A 31 6.93 3.97 3.06
CA GLU A 31 5.66 3.90 2.36
C GLU A 31 5.24 5.27 1.80
N SER A 32 5.37 6.35 2.57
CA SER A 32 5.00 7.70 2.11
C SER A 32 5.79 8.14 0.87
N VAL A 33 7.08 7.80 0.78
CA VAL A 33 7.91 8.04 -0.41
C VAL A 33 7.42 7.22 -1.59
N THR A 34 7.08 5.94 -1.35
CA THR A 34 6.53 5.04 -2.37
C THR A 34 5.19 5.55 -2.90
N GLN A 35 4.28 5.96 -2.03
CA GLN A 35 2.99 6.52 -2.41
C GLN A 35 3.10 7.85 -3.16
N ALA A 36 4.09 8.69 -2.84
CA ALA A 36 4.36 9.92 -3.59
C ALA A 36 4.78 9.59 -5.05
N GLY A 37 5.65 8.59 -5.23
CA GLY A 37 6.04 8.07 -6.53
C GLY A 37 4.85 7.48 -7.30
N ALA A 38 4.10 6.59 -6.66
CA ALA A 38 2.92 5.95 -7.21
C ALA A 38 1.85 6.96 -7.65
N ARG A 39 1.60 7.98 -6.83
CA ARG A 39 0.65 9.05 -7.17
C ARG A 39 1.07 9.83 -8.42
N LYS A 40 2.36 10.15 -8.56
CA LYS A 40 2.89 10.82 -9.76
C LYS A 40 2.70 9.96 -11.00
N GLU A 41 2.97 8.67 -10.89
CA GLU A 41 2.85 7.70 -11.98
C GLU A 41 1.40 7.51 -12.41
N ILE A 42 0.50 7.19 -11.46
CA ILE A 42 -0.91 6.94 -11.77
C ILE A 42 -1.65 8.21 -12.21
N SER A 43 -1.23 9.40 -11.75
CA SER A 43 -1.86 10.66 -12.15
C SER A 43 -1.76 10.96 -13.65
N SER A 44 -0.82 10.32 -14.35
CA SER A 44 -0.68 10.45 -15.80
C SER A 44 -1.75 9.67 -16.57
N VAL A 45 -2.31 8.61 -15.98
CA VAL A 45 -3.27 7.69 -16.60
C VAL A 45 -4.69 7.82 -16.04
N LEU A 46 -4.84 8.38 -14.84
CA LEU A 46 -6.16 8.65 -14.26
C LEU A 46 -6.83 9.85 -14.95
N PRO A 47 -8.17 9.93 -14.92
CA PRO A 47 -8.90 11.11 -15.40
C PRO A 47 -8.32 12.41 -14.81
N LYS A 48 -8.03 13.39 -15.65
CA LYS A 48 -7.32 14.64 -15.27
C LYS A 48 -8.02 15.47 -14.18
N THR A 49 -9.24 15.18 -13.87
CA THR A 49 -10.02 15.79 -12.81
C THR A 49 -9.97 14.91 -11.56
N ILE A 50 -8.79 14.72 -10.95
CA ILE A 50 -8.72 14.21 -9.58
C ILE A 50 -8.70 15.44 -8.67
N PRO A 51 -9.85 15.85 -8.15
CA PRO A 51 -9.92 17.02 -7.32
C PRO A 51 -9.39 16.70 -5.92
N ASN A 52 -8.92 17.73 -5.24
CA ASN A 52 -8.57 17.63 -3.84
C ASN A 52 -9.74 17.02 -3.04
N ILE A 53 -9.47 16.05 -2.17
CA ILE A 53 -10.44 15.36 -1.33
C ILE A 53 -11.39 16.32 -0.58
N TYR A 54 -10.91 17.50 -0.22
CA TYR A 54 -11.64 18.50 0.54
C TYR A 54 -12.45 19.49 -0.32
N THR A 55 -12.17 19.59 -1.61
CA THR A 55 -12.79 20.60 -2.48
C THR A 55 -13.67 20.00 -3.56
N THR A 56 -13.81 18.68 -3.56
CA THR A 56 -14.40 18.00 -4.69
C THR A 56 -15.88 17.75 -4.55
N LYS A 57 -16.59 18.16 -5.57
CA LYS A 57 -17.94 17.70 -5.83
C LYS A 57 -17.93 16.18 -5.98
N LEU A 58 -18.65 15.48 -5.10
CA LEU A 58 -18.82 14.02 -5.19
C LEU A 58 -19.42 13.66 -6.56
N PRO A 59 -19.14 12.46 -7.09
CA PRO A 59 -19.78 11.97 -8.31
C PRO A 59 -21.30 12.10 -8.22
N VAL A 60 -21.94 12.65 -9.24
CA VAL A 60 -23.39 12.91 -9.29
C VAL A 60 -24.00 12.14 -10.47
N GLY A 61 -23.52 10.98 -10.76
CA GLY A 61 -24.09 10.10 -11.78
C GLY A 61 -25.00 9.01 -11.17
N PRO A 62 -25.80 8.33 -11.98
CA PRO A 62 -26.47 7.11 -11.53
C PRO A 62 -25.43 6.04 -11.16
N ALA A 63 -25.79 5.16 -10.23
CA ALA A 63 -24.95 4.04 -9.80
C ALA A 63 -24.92 2.90 -10.86
N VAL A 64 -24.52 3.24 -12.09
CA VAL A 64 -24.36 2.23 -13.15
C VAL A 64 -22.94 1.66 -13.05
N PRO A 65 -22.79 0.38 -12.67
CA PRO A 65 -21.48 -0.24 -12.56
C PRO A 65 -20.83 -0.33 -13.94
N VAL A 66 -19.50 -0.21 -13.96
CA VAL A 66 -18.73 -0.40 -15.20
C VAL A 66 -18.58 -1.90 -15.52
N PRO A 67 -18.39 -2.26 -16.81
CA PRO A 67 -18.06 -3.63 -17.17
C PRO A 67 -16.81 -4.13 -16.45
N SER A 68 -16.85 -5.38 -15.98
CA SER A 68 -15.66 -6.01 -15.41
C SER A 68 -14.53 -6.08 -16.44
N GLN A 69 -13.33 -5.72 -16.00
CA GLN A 69 -12.11 -5.78 -16.81
C GLN A 69 -11.28 -7.00 -16.40
N PRO A 70 -10.38 -7.48 -17.27
CA PRO A 70 -9.35 -8.43 -16.85
C PRO A 70 -8.59 -7.90 -15.63
N GLN A 71 -8.25 -8.79 -14.70
CA GLN A 71 -7.51 -8.41 -13.51
C GLN A 71 -6.16 -7.81 -13.90
N PRO A 72 -5.77 -6.66 -13.35
CA PRO A 72 -4.45 -6.10 -13.53
C PRO A 72 -3.35 -7.05 -13.01
N ALA A 73 -2.14 -6.89 -13.50
CA ALA A 73 -1.01 -7.66 -12.99
C ALA A 73 -0.74 -7.35 -11.52
N VAL A 74 -0.36 -8.36 -10.75
CA VAL A 74 0.08 -8.18 -9.35
C VAL A 74 1.23 -7.15 -9.30
N ASN A 75 1.31 -6.36 -8.27
CA ASN A 75 2.22 -5.23 -8.11
C ASN A 75 1.97 -4.02 -9.06
N SER A 76 0.86 -3.96 -9.78
CA SER A 76 0.51 -2.76 -10.55
C SER A 76 -0.32 -1.77 -9.73
N TRP A 77 -0.14 -0.46 -9.99
CA TRP A 77 -0.99 0.59 -9.44
C TRP A 77 -2.30 0.63 -10.21
N ILE A 78 -3.42 0.47 -9.54
CA ILE A 78 -4.72 0.28 -10.19
C ILE A 78 -5.73 1.40 -9.97
N GLY A 79 -5.48 2.29 -9.01
CA GLY A 79 -6.39 3.38 -8.70
C GLY A 79 -5.98 4.19 -7.49
N LEU A 80 -6.81 5.14 -7.12
CA LEU A 80 -6.69 5.99 -5.95
C LEU A 80 -7.88 5.74 -5.03
N LEU A 81 -7.63 5.43 -3.77
CA LEU A 81 -8.61 5.31 -2.69
C LEU A 81 -8.62 6.58 -1.86
N GLN A 82 -9.80 7.18 -1.69
CA GLN A 82 -10.00 8.37 -0.88
C GLN A 82 -11.15 8.16 0.10
N ILE A 83 -10.89 8.39 1.38
CA ILE A 83 -11.89 8.30 2.45
C ILE A 83 -11.79 9.58 3.29
N PRO A 84 -12.62 10.61 3.00
CA PRO A 84 -12.53 11.92 3.62
C PRO A 84 -12.61 11.89 5.14
N GLU A 85 -13.47 11.05 5.69
CA GLU A 85 -13.75 10.98 7.13
C GLU A 85 -12.49 10.63 7.96
N ILE A 86 -11.55 9.93 7.36
CA ILE A 86 -10.30 9.50 8.02
C ILE A 86 -9.05 10.10 7.37
N ASP A 87 -9.21 11.14 6.54
CA ASP A 87 -8.14 11.83 5.82
C ASP A 87 -7.25 10.88 5.00
N LEU A 88 -7.85 9.83 4.42
CA LEU A 88 -7.12 8.87 3.59
C LEU A 88 -7.14 9.30 2.13
N SER A 89 -5.96 9.32 1.50
CA SER A 89 -5.81 9.45 0.05
C SER A 89 -4.57 8.70 -0.39
N MET A 90 -4.73 7.44 -0.83
CA MET A 90 -3.63 6.54 -1.16
C MET A 90 -3.87 5.78 -2.46
N THR A 91 -2.80 5.52 -3.19
CA THR A 91 -2.81 4.71 -4.41
C THR A 91 -2.99 3.23 -4.05
N ILE A 92 -3.87 2.54 -4.77
CA ILE A 92 -4.17 1.12 -4.58
C ILE A 92 -3.23 0.29 -5.45
N VAL A 93 -2.64 -0.75 -4.86
CA VAL A 93 -1.85 -1.75 -5.58
C VAL A 93 -2.67 -3.02 -5.82
N GLN A 94 -2.40 -3.73 -6.91
CA GLN A 94 -2.98 -5.05 -7.16
C GLN A 94 -2.21 -6.13 -6.40
N GLY A 95 -2.90 -6.90 -5.55
CA GLY A 95 -2.33 -7.92 -4.69
C GLY A 95 -2.43 -7.55 -3.21
N THR A 96 -2.45 -8.57 -2.36
CA THR A 96 -2.58 -8.44 -0.90
C THR A 96 -1.55 -9.25 -0.13
N ASP A 97 -0.52 -9.74 -0.81
CA ASP A 97 0.60 -10.37 -0.13
C ASP A 97 1.48 -9.33 0.58
N THR A 98 2.40 -9.81 1.39
CA THR A 98 3.27 -8.91 2.20
C THR A 98 4.00 -7.84 1.37
N PRO A 99 4.57 -8.14 0.18
CA PRO A 99 5.22 -7.12 -0.62
C PRO A 99 4.28 -5.99 -1.07
N GLU A 100 3.07 -6.33 -1.52
CA GLU A 100 2.10 -5.37 -2.02
C GLU A 100 1.55 -4.49 -0.90
N LEU A 101 1.19 -5.08 0.23
CA LEU A 101 0.65 -4.32 1.37
C LEU A 101 1.67 -3.38 2.02
N ARG A 102 2.97 -3.57 1.79
CA ARG A 102 4.00 -2.61 2.18
C ARG A 102 4.02 -1.36 1.29
N LEU A 103 3.43 -1.44 0.10
CA LEU A 103 3.34 -0.33 -0.84
C LEU A 103 2.11 0.55 -0.57
N GLY A 104 1.05 -0.02 0.02
CA GLY A 104 -0.20 0.68 0.32
C GLY A 104 -1.41 -0.24 0.41
N PRO A 105 -2.63 0.29 0.30
CA PRO A 105 -3.85 -0.53 0.23
C PRO A 105 -3.80 -1.47 -0.98
N GLY A 106 -4.03 -2.77 -0.76
CA GLY A 106 -3.93 -3.82 -1.77
C GLY A 106 -5.30 -4.39 -2.15
N HIS A 107 -5.58 -4.51 -3.45
CA HIS A 107 -6.80 -5.14 -3.96
C HIS A 107 -6.64 -6.65 -4.04
N TYR A 108 -7.61 -7.40 -3.51
CA TYR A 108 -7.63 -8.86 -3.57
C TYR A 108 -7.83 -9.35 -5.00
N VAL A 109 -6.85 -10.08 -5.52
CA VAL A 109 -6.80 -10.53 -6.94
C VAL A 109 -7.99 -11.39 -7.38
N ASN A 110 -8.65 -12.09 -6.45
CA ASN A 110 -9.78 -12.98 -6.74
C ASN A 110 -11.15 -12.34 -6.47
N THR A 111 -11.20 -11.02 -6.29
CA THR A 111 -12.45 -10.27 -6.08
C THR A 111 -12.82 -9.45 -7.33
N ALA A 112 -14.01 -8.86 -7.35
CA ALA A 112 -14.45 -8.06 -8.49
C ALA A 112 -13.53 -6.85 -8.73
N THR A 113 -13.44 -6.39 -9.98
CA THR A 113 -12.72 -5.16 -10.29
C THR A 113 -13.46 -3.93 -9.75
N LEU A 114 -12.70 -2.90 -9.36
CA LEU A 114 -13.24 -1.69 -8.75
C LEU A 114 -14.26 -1.01 -9.67
N GLY A 115 -15.46 -0.75 -9.16
CA GLY A 115 -16.56 -0.13 -9.90
C GLY A 115 -17.45 -1.09 -10.68
N SER A 116 -17.10 -2.37 -10.82
CA SER A 116 -17.92 -3.39 -11.49
C SER A 116 -18.95 -4.04 -10.56
N VAL A 117 -19.84 -4.83 -11.14
CA VAL A 117 -20.74 -5.70 -10.35
C VAL A 117 -19.92 -6.74 -9.61
N GLY A 118 -20.26 -7.00 -8.37
CA GLY A 118 -19.56 -7.94 -7.51
C GLY A 118 -19.04 -7.28 -6.23
N ASN A 119 -18.26 -8.06 -5.48
CA ASN A 119 -17.58 -7.60 -4.28
C ASN A 119 -16.11 -7.28 -4.63
N ALA A 120 -15.75 -6.03 -4.75
CA ALA A 120 -14.35 -5.61 -4.84
C ALA A 120 -13.79 -5.46 -3.42
N ALA A 121 -12.65 -6.08 -3.11
CA ALA A 121 -12.11 -6.04 -1.76
C ALA A 121 -10.71 -5.44 -1.72
N ILE A 122 -10.43 -4.65 -0.68
CA ILE A 122 -9.14 -3.98 -0.45
C ILE A 122 -8.70 -4.26 0.98
N ALA A 123 -7.46 -4.78 1.14
CA ALA A 123 -6.80 -4.91 2.42
C ALA A 123 -5.87 -3.72 2.68
N GLY A 124 -5.62 -3.42 3.95
CA GLY A 124 -4.63 -2.42 4.33
C GLY A 124 -4.17 -2.56 5.76
N HIS A 125 -2.91 -2.20 6.00
CA HIS A 125 -2.34 -2.21 7.35
C HIS A 125 -3.04 -1.21 8.29
N ARG A 126 -3.15 -1.58 9.56
CA ARG A 126 -3.74 -0.70 10.57
C ARG A 126 -2.70 0.15 11.31
N THR A 127 -1.49 -0.34 11.48
CA THR A 127 -0.51 0.28 12.40
C THR A 127 0.86 0.55 11.79
N THR A 128 1.23 -0.14 10.72
CA THR A 128 2.52 -0.05 10.02
C THR A 128 2.34 0.29 8.55
N TRP A 129 3.42 0.56 7.84
CA TRP A 129 3.44 0.76 6.39
C TRP A 129 2.38 1.77 5.92
N GLY A 130 2.49 3.03 6.40
CA GLY A 130 1.57 4.12 6.08
C GLY A 130 0.23 4.06 6.81
N ARG A 131 -0.10 2.95 7.43
CA ARG A 131 -1.31 2.78 8.25
C ARG A 131 -2.59 3.20 7.52
N PRO A 132 -2.82 2.74 6.26
CA PRO A 132 -3.95 3.23 5.47
C PRO A 132 -5.29 3.10 6.20
N PHE A 133 -5.46 2.03 6.97
CA PHE A 133 -6.72 1.73 7.65
C PHE A 133 -6.66 1.92 9.17
N ARG A 134 -5.77 2.82 9.64
CA ARG A 134 -5.64 3.11 11.07
C ARG A 134 -6.95 3.49 11.74
N TYR A 135 -7.70 4.35 11.08
CA TYR A 135 -8.93 4.94 11.59
C TYR A 135 -10.20 4.39 10.90
N LEU A 136 -10.11 3.20 10.30
CA LEU A 136 -11.24 2.59 9.60
C LEU A 136 -12.44 2.36 10.52
N ASP A 137 -12.21 2.17 11.81
CA ASP A 137 -13.24 2.08 12.85
C ASP A 137 -14.00 3.40 13.12
N HIS A 138 -13.50 4.54 12.66
CA HIS A 138 -14.22 5.82 12.77
C HIS A 138 -15.33 5.96 11.72
N LEU A 139 -15.31 5.16 10.65
CA LEU A 139 -16.36 5.21 9.64
C LEU A 139 -17.72 4.85 10.22
N ASN A 140 -18.71 5.64 9.86
CA ASN A 140 -20.11 5.46 10.18
C ASN A 140 -20.92 5.07 8.95
N MET A 141 -22.17 4.65 9.15
CA MET A 141 -23.08 4.39 8.04
C MET A 141 -23.25 5.63 7.16
N ASN A 142 -23.27 5.44 5.86
CA ASN A 142 -23.34 6.46 4.82
C ASN A 142 -22.08 7.31 4.61
N ASP A 143 -20.98 7.09 5.33
CA ASP A 143 -19.73 7.78 5.05
C ASP A 143 -19.23 7.46 3.64
N PRO A 144 -18.69 8.45 2.91
CA PRO A 144 -18.27 8.28 1.54
C PRO A 144 -16.90 7.60 1.44
N ILE A 145 -16.80 6.66 0.52
CA ILE A 145 -15.52 6.07 0.06
C ILE A 145 -15.46 6.30 -1.45
N ILE A 146 -14.40 6.92 -1.91
CA ILE A 146 -14.21 7.29 -3.31
C ILE A 146 -13.06 6.47 -3.88
N VAL A 147 -13.30 5.79 -4.99
CA VAL A 147 -12.29 5.07 -5.74
C VAL A 147 -12.19 5.67 -7.14
N THR A 148 -11.00 6.05 -7.55
CA THR A 148 -10.73 6.55 -8.90
C THR A 148 -9.82 5.58 -9.62
N THR A 149 -10.24 5.10 -10.79
CA THR A 149 -9.47 4.21 -11.68
C THR A 149 -9.41 4.80 -13.09
N THR A 150 -8.77 4.11 -14.01
CA THR A 150 -8.79 4.48 -15.44
C THR A 150 -10.18 4.42 -16.06
N GLN A 151 -11.10 3.65 -15.47
CA GLN A 151 -12.48 3.52 -15.94
C GLN A 151 -13.39 4.66 -15.49
N GLY A 152 -13.05 5.35 -14.39
CA GLY A 152 -13.86 6.42 -13.83
C GLY A 152 -13.67 6.60 -12.34
N ARG A 153 -14.57 7.37 -11.78
CA ARG A 153 -14.62 7.70 -10.36
C ARG A 153 -15.90 7.12 -9.75
N PHE A 154 -15.75 6.37 -8.70
CA PHE A 154 -16.79 5.58 -8.06
C PHE A 154 -17.02 6.07 -6.64
N LEU A 155 -18.24 6.44 -6.32
CA LEU A 155 -18.67 6.78 -4.97
C LEU A 155 -19.36 5.58 -4.32
N TYR A 156 -18.78 5.09 -3.25
CA TYR A 156 -19.41 4.11 -2.37
C TYR A 156 -19.88 4.78 -1.08
N ARG A 157 -20.90 4.20 -0.45
CA ARG A 157 -21.39 4.57 0.87
C ARG A 157 -21.36 3.37 1.80
N VAL A 158 -20.86 3.56 3.01
CA VAL A 158 -20.78 2.51 4.04
C VAL A 158 -22.19 2.00 4.37
N ILE A 159 -22.37 0.68 4.32
CA ILE A 159 -23.64 0.00 4.63
C ILE A 159 -23.51 -1.04 5.73
N ASN A 160 -22.28 -1.48 6.07
CA ASN A 160 -22.04 -2.41 7.17
C ASN A 160 -20.64 -2.19 7.75
N LYS A 161 -20.52 -2.44 9.05
CA LYS A 161 -19.26 -2.50 9.79
C LYS A 161 -19.31 -3.64 10.76
N GLU A 162 -18.37 -4.56 10.67
CA GLU A 162 -18.33 -5.76 11.50
C GLU A 162 -16.91 -6.18 11.85
N VAL A 163 -16.79 -7.04 12.84
CA VAL A 163 -15.52 -7.64 13.26
C VAL A 163 -15.64 -9.14 13.13
N VAL A 164 -14.74 -9.74 12.37
CA VAL A 164 -14.76 -11.17 12.06
C VAL A 164 -13.46 -11.87 12.46
N ALA A 165 -13.48 -13.20 12.51
CA ALA A 165 -12.26 -13.99 12.66
C ALA A 165 -11.36 -13.85 11.42
N PRO A 166 -10.03 -13.96 11.53
CA PRO A 166 -9.12 -13.88 10.38
C PRO A 166 -9.35 -15.00 9.34
N SER A 167 -9.91 -16.12 9.78
CA SER A 167 -10.24 -17.26 8.93
C SER A 167 -11.61 -17.15 8.23
N ASP A 168 -12.38 -16.13 8.56
CA ASP A 168 -13.67 -15.89 7.91
C ASP A 168 -13.49 -15.20 6.57
N LEU A 169 -13.43 -15.99 5.53
CA LEU A 169 -13.28 -15.50 4.15
C LEU A 169 -14.64 -15.18 3.50
N SER A 170 -15.77 -15.38 4.19
CA SER A 170 -17.10 -15.09 3.66
C SER A 170 -17.28 -13.62 3.28
N VAL A 171 -16.55 -12.73 3.95
CA VAL A 171 -16.52 -11.28 3.66
C VAL A 171 -16.00 -10.96 2.25
N LEU A 172 -15.31 -11.89 1.59
CA LEU A 172 -14.79 -11.77 0.23
C LEU A 172 -15.70 -12.45 -0.81
N ASN A 173 -16.79 -13.10 -0.39
CA ASN A 173 -17.70 -13.80 -1.30
C ASN A 173 -18.23 -12.86 -2.38
N PRO A 174 -18.46 -13.39 -3.60
CA PRO A 174 -19.08 -12.63 -4.68
C PRO A 174 -20.43 -12.03 -4.28
N SER A 175 -20.74 -10.87 -4.80
CA SER A 175 -22.01 -10.16 -4.61
C SER A 175 -22.73 -10.01 -5.94
N SER A 176 -24.06 -10.02 -5.94
CA SER A 176 -24.87 -9.67 -7.11
C SER A 176 -24.98 -8.15 -7.33
N THR A 177 -24.57 -7.37 -6.36
CA THR A 177 -24.55 -5.90 -6.42
C THR A 177 -23.14 -5.37 -6.32
N PRO A 178 -22.83 -4.18 -6.87
CA PRO A 178 -21.53 -3.58 -6.78
C PRO A 178 -21.25 -3.09 -5.36
N ILE A 179 -20.39 -3.78 -4.63
CA ILE A 179 -19.96 -3.43 -3.28
C ILE A 179 -18.42 -3.34 -3.21
N LEU A 180 -17.95 -2.60 -2.23
CA LEU A 180 -16.54 -2.48 -1.85
C LEU A 180 -16.38 -2.95 -0.41
N THR A 181 -15.51 -3.91 -0.19
CA THR A 181 -15.15 -4.42 1.14
C THR A 181 -13.75 -3.95 1.51
N LEU A 182 -13.61 -3.26 2.63
CA LEU A 182 -12.30 -2.87 3.19
C LEU A 182 -12.00 -3.74 4.41
N THR A 183 -10.79 -4.30 4.50
CA THR A 183 -10.38 -5.19 5.59
C THR A 183 -9.08 -4.73 6.23
N THR A 184 -9.01 -4.80 7.55
CA THR A 184 -7.79 -4.49 8.32
C THR A 184 -7.73 -5.31 9.62
N CYS A 185 -6.56 -5.32 10.25
CA CYS A 185 -6.37 -5.95 11.57
C CYS A 185 -7.21 -5.27 12.64
N ASN A 186 -7.66 -6.04 13.63
CA ASN A 186 -8.38 -5.53 14.80
C ASN A 186 -8.09 -6.37 16.06
N PRO A 187 -7.91 -5.75 17.24
CA PRO A 187 -7.72 -4.30 17.46
C PRO A 187 -6.37 -3.79 16.90
N PRO A 188 -6.09 -2.47 16.94
CA PRO A 188 -4.78 -1.95 16.57
C PRO A 188 -3.64 -2.68 17.30
N TYR A 189 -2.53 -2.93 16.59
CA TYR A 189 -1.36 -3.71 17.06
C TYR A 189 -1.64 -5.19 17.35
N SER A 190 -2.78 -5.71 16.87
CA SER A 190 -3.15 -7.12 17.03
C SER A 190 -3.79 -7.65 15.76
N ALA A 191 -3.53 -8.91 15.44
CA ALA A 191 -4.11 -9.60 14.28
C ALA A 191 -5.17 -10.65 14.69
N VAL A 192 -5.70 -10.55 15.91
CA VAL A 192 -6.64 -11.54 16.48
C VAL A 192 -7.96 -11.58 15.72
N THR A 193 -8.43 -10.42 15.24
CA THR A 193 -9.64 -10.31 14.42
C THR A 193 -9.40 -9.40 13.22
N ARG A 194 -10.40 -9.29 12.35
CA ARG A 194 -10.43 -8.33 11.23
C ARG A 194 -11.59 -7.37 11.41
N LEU A 195 -11.32 -6.08 11.26
CA LEU A 195 -12.34 -5.06 11.04
C LEU A 195 -12.68 -5.03 9.57
N VAL A 196 -13.96 -5.12 9.25
CA VAL A 196 -14.49 -5.14 7.89
C VAL A 196 -15.49 -4.00 7.73
N ILE A 197 -15.32 -3.23 6.69
CA ILE A 197 -16.28 -2.21 6.26
C ILE A 197 -16.81 -2.62 4.89
N VAL A 198 -18.13 -2.68 4.76
CA VAL A 198 -18.79 -2.93 3.48
C VAL A 198 -19.48 -1.65 3.03
N ALA A 199 -19.26 -1.27 1.79
CA ALA A 199 -19.85 -0.08 1.19
C ALA A 199 -20.48 -0.41 -0.17
N ARG A 200 -21.62 0.22 -0.50
CA ARG A 200 -22.35 0.02 -1.76
C ARG A 200 -22.08 1.17 -2.71
N LEU A 201 -21.91 0.85 -3.99
CA LEU A 201 -21.80 1.84 -5.06
C LEU A 201 -23.10 2.65 -5.16
N VAL A 202 -22.99 3.99 -5.12
CA VAL A 202 -24.16 4.90 -5.17
C VAL A 202 -24.08 5.91 -6.30
N ALA A 203 -22.87 6.19 -6.84
CA ALA A 203 -22.72 7.06 -8.00
C ALA A 203 -21.44 6.71 -8.77
N VAL A 204 -21.45 6.98 -10.06
CA VAL A 204 -20.32 6.79 -10.97
C VAL A 204 -20.14 8.06 -11.80
N ASP A 205 -18.90 8.53 -11.87
CA ASP A 205 -18.48 9.61 -12.75
C ASP A 205 -17.50 9.02 -13.76
N LEU A 206 -17.98 8.84 -14.98
CA LEU A 206 -17.16 8.32 -16.07
C LEU A 206 -16.36 9.45 -16.70
N PRO A 207 -15.14 9.17 -17.21
CA PRO A 207 -14.42 10.12 -18.03
C PRO A 207 -15.34 10.54 -19.16
N GLN A 208 -15.67 11.83 -19.24
CA GLN A 208 -16.48 12.32 -20.36
C GLN A 208 -15.72 11.97 -21.65
N SER A 209 -16.29 11.08 -22.47
CA SER A 209 -15.89 11.00 -23.86
C SER A 209 -16.03 12.42 -24.42
N VAL A 210 -14.91 13.02 -24.83
CA VAL A 210 -14.94 14.32 -25.51
C VAL A 210 -16.02 14.22 -26.58
N PRO A 211 -17.03 15.11 -26.58
CA PRO A 211 -18.07 15.04 -27.60
C PRO A 211 -17.39 15.06 -28.97
N THR A 212 -17.58 14.01 -29.75
CA THR A 212 -17.11 13.93 -31.13
C THR A 212 -17.97 14.86 -31.99
N GLY A 213 -17.91 16.18 -31.68
CA GLY A 213 -18.45 17.23 -32.49
C GLY A 213 -17.27 17.94 -33.17
N HIS A 214 -17.19 17.76 -34.50
CA HIS A 214 -16.26 18.39 -35.43
C HIS A 214 -14.81 17.88 -35.39
N GLY A 215 -14.55 16.80 -36.15
CA GLY A 215 -13.34 16.64 -36.97
C GLY A 215 -11.96 16.68 -36.31
N VAL A 216 -11.83 16.59 -34.98
CA VAL A 216 -10.52 16.51 -34.35
C VAL A 216 -10.03 15.06 -34.45
N PRO A 217 -8.89 14.80 -35.09
CA PRO A 217 -8.35 13.45 -35.19
C PRO A 217 -8.09 12.89 -33.78
N VAL A 218 -8.63 11.70 -33.50
CA VAL A 218 -8.30 10.97 -32.27
C VAL A 218 -6.83 10.62 -32.36
N ILE A 219 -6.01 11.29 -31.58
CA ILE A 219 -4.56 11.02 -31.51
C ILE A 219 -4.36 9.88 -30.54
N ASN A 220 -3.65 8.84 -30.97
CA ASN A 220 -3.24 7.75 -30.08
C ASN A 220 -2.30 8.32 -29.00
N PRO A 221 -2.67 8.21 -27.71
CA PRO A 221 -1.91 8.84 -26.63
C PRO A 221 -0.49 8.25 -26.44
N ILE A 222 -0.21 7.12 -27.05
CA ILE A 222 1.10 6.44 -26.98
C ILE A 222 2.02 6.83 -28.12
N THR A 223 1.47 7.08 -29.32
CA THR A 223 2.28 7.30 -30.54
C THR A 223 2.20 8.71 -31.09
N GLY A 224 1.28 9.56 -30.59
CA GLY A 224 1.06 10.92 -31.07
C GLY A 224 0.53 11.01 -32.52
N LYS A 225 0.13 9.90 -33.14
CA LYS A 225 -0.36 9.85 -34.52
C LYS A 225 -1.89 9.74 -34.60
N PRO A 226 -2.53 10.31 -35.63
CA PRO A 226 -3.96 10.16 -35.85
C PRO A 226 -4.34 8.69 -36.08
N VAL A 227 -5.44 8.25 -35.44
CA VAL A 227 -6.01 6.91 -35.67
C VAL A 227 -6.85 6.97 -36.95
N ASP A 228 -6.44 6.22 -37.95
CA ASP A 228 -7.14 6.13 -39.25
C ASP A 228 -8.45 5.35 -39.08
N LYS A 229 -9.58 5.97 -39.47
CA LYS A 229 -10.92 5.38 -39.38
C LYS A 229 -11.16 4.51 -40.61
N ASN A 230 -10.65 3.29 -40.63
CA ASN A 230 -11.10 2.31 -41.59
C ASN A 230 -12.01 1.27 -40.89
N PRO A 231 -13.29 1.09 -41.32
CA PRO A 231 -14.25 0.22 -40.66
C PRO A 231 -14.05 -1.24 -41.08
N GLY A 232 -12.97 -1.87 -40.62
CA GLY A 232 -12.68 -3.24 -41.03
C GLY A 232 -11.68 -4.00 -40.16
N THR A 233 -11.05 -3.33 -39.21
CA THR A 233 -10.07 -4.01 -38.36
C THR A 233 -10.57 -3.98 -36.93
N THR A 234 -10.94 -5.12 -36.41
CA THR A 234 -11.19 -5.36 -34.98
C THR A 234 -9.88 -5.09 -34.25
N THR A 235 -9.65 -3.83 -33.87
CA THR A 235 -8.52 -3.49 -33.03
C THR A 235 -8.85 -3.97 -31.64
N THR A 236 -8.37 -5.16 -31.30
CA THR A 236 -8.24 -5.59 -29.91
C THR A 236 -7.45 -4.50 -29.21
N THR A 237 -8.13 -3.67 -28.44
CA THR A 237 -7.50 -2.65 -27.60
C THR A 237 -6.58 -3.42 -26.65
N ALA A 238 -5.28 -3.38 -26.88
CA ALA A 238 -4.31 -3.93 -25.96
C ALA A 238 -4.60 -3.29 -24.58
N PRO A 239 -4.64 -4.07 -23.50
CA PRO A 239 -4.87 -3.53 -22.17
C PRO A 239 -3.81 -2.46 -21.93
N VAL A 240 -4.26 -1.29 -21.47
CA VAL A 240 -3.35 -0.24 -20.99
C VAL A 240 -2.50 -0.90 -19.89
N LEU A 241 -1.23 -1.14 -20.20
CA LEU A 241 -0.30 -1.69 -19.23
C LEU A 241 -0.14 -0.64 -18.15
N LEU A 242 -0.80 -0.88 -17.01
CA LEU A 242 -0.59 -0.08 -15.82
C LEU A 242 0.87 -0.27 -15.38
N PRO A 243 1.54 0.81 -14.98
CA PRO A 243 2.93 0.74 -14.56
C PRO A 243 3.09 -0.25 -13.40
N THR A 244 4.11 -1.08 -13.45
CA THR A 244 4.41 -2.06 -12.42
C THR A 244 5.22 -1.43 -11.28
N ALA A 245 4.81 -1.65 -10.05
CA ALA A 245 5.52 -1.18 -8.85
C ALA A 245 6.91 -1.83 -8.66
N GLN A 246 7.30 -2.73 -9.54
CA GLN A 246 8.54 -3.52 -9.45
C GLN A 246 9.85 -2.72 -9.49
N GLN A 247 9.84 -1.49 -10.02
CA GLN A 247 11.09 -0.71 -10.12
C GLN A 247 11.57 -0.12 -8.80
N VAL A 248 10.71 -0.04 -7.78
CA VAL A 248 11.07 0.51 -6.46
C VAL A 248 11.67 -0.55 -5.53
N THR A 249 11.39 -1.84 -5.77
CA THR A 249 11.81 -2.94 -4.90
C THR A 249 13.00 -3.76 -5.41
N ALA A 250 13.60 -3.40 -6.54
CA ALA A 250 14.67 -4.18 -7.18
C ALA A 250 15.94 -4.38 -6.33
N ASN A 251 16.08 -3.72 -5.18
CA ASN A 251 17.21 -3.87 -4.27
C ASN A 251 16.90 -4.67 -2.99
N ALA A 252 15.72 -5.25 -2.84
CA ALA A 252 15.31 -5.93 -1.61
C ALA A 252 15.38 -7.47 -1.65
N SER A 253 15.93 -8.06 -2.70
CA SER A 253 16.09 -9.53 -2.77
C SER A 253 17.34 -10.05 -2.03
N TRP A 254 17.47 -9.73 -0.75
CA TRP A 254 18.41 -10.38 0.15
C TRP A 254 17.76 -11.62 0.79
N GLY A 255 17.08 -12.39 -0.01
CA GLY A 255 16.31 -13.55 0.41
C GLY A 255 17.11 -14.82 0.64
N SER A 256 18.21 -14.79 1.38
CA SER A 256 18.75 -16.01 1.96
C SER A 256 18.79 -15.88 3.48
N THR A 257 18.22 -16.87 4.16
CA THR A 257 18.28 -17.01 5.63
C THR A 257 19.72 -16.92 6.18
N TRP A 258 20.72 -17.22 5.37
CA TRP A 258 22.14 -17.11 5.67
C TRP A 258 22.63 -15.66 5.72
N GLY A 259 22.12 -14.77 4.84
CA GLY A 259 22.45 -13.34 4.88
C GLY A 259 21.98 -12.68 6.17
N VAL A 260 20.79 -13.04 6.64
CA VAL A 260 20.24 -12.56 7.92
C VAL A 260 21.09 -13.04 9.09
N ALA A 261 21.46 -14.31 9.12
CA ALA A 261 22.30 -14.89 10.18
C ALA A 261 23.70 -14.25 10.23
N LEU A 262 24.32 -13.98 9.07
CA LEU A 262 25.61 -13.30 8.98
C LEU A 262 25.54 -11.85 9.48
N LEU A 263 24.49 -11.10 9.08
CA LEU A 263 24.28 -9.72 9.54
C LEU A 263 24.06 -9.69 11.06
N PHE A 264 23.33 -10.67 11.61
CA PHE A 264 23.12 -10.81 13.04
C PHE A 264 24.42 -11.09 13.79
N GLY A 265 25.23 -12.02 13.26
CA GLY A 265 26.54 -12.35 13.83
C GLY A 265 27.51 -11.16 13.80
N CYS A 266 27.60 -10.44 12.67
CA CYS A 266 28.42 -9.24 12.53
C CYS A 266 27.96 -8.12 13.47
N PHE A 267 26.65 -7.93 13.64
CA PHE A 267 26.10 -6.92 14.52
C PHE A 267 26.36 -7.21 16.01
N ILE A 268 26.19 -8.46 16.45
CA ILE A 268 26.51 -8.87 17.83
C ILE A 268 28.01 -8.72 18.09
N TRP A 269 28.86 -9.16 17.15
CA TRP A 269 30.29 -8.98 17.25
C TRP A 269 30.71 -7.51 17.33
N PHE A 270 30.08 -6.65 16.52
CA PHE A 270 30.31 -5.21 16.51
C PHE A 270 29.89 -4.53 17.81
N LEU A 271 28.70 -4.82 18.35
CA LEU A 271 28.27 -4.32 19.68
C LEU A 271 29.23 -4.76 20.80
N TRP A 272 29.71 -6.00 20.71
CA TRP A 272 30.68 -6.51 21.65
C TRP A 272 32.03 -5.77 21.55
N TRP A 273 32.51 -5.51 20.33
CA TRP A 273 33.73 -4.73 20.06
C TRP A 273 33.59 -3.28 20.54
N VAL A 274 32.47 -2.60 20.28
CA VAL A 274 32.17 -1.25 20.76
C VAL A 274 32.18 -1.21 22.30
N MET A 275 31.54 -2.16 22.97
CA MET A 275 31.55 -2.26 24.45
C MET A 275 32.95 -2.46 25.02
N LEU A 276 33.83 -3.16 24.30
CA LEU A 276 35.22 -3.33 24.73
C LEU A 276 36.03 -2.02 24.59
N ARG A 277 35.72 -1.21 23.56
CA ARG A 277 36.45 0.05 23.26
C ARG A 277 36.01 1.22 24.13
N LEU A 278 34.78 1.29 24.58
CA LEU A 278 34.26 2.37 25.43
C LEU A 278 34.90 2.45 26.83
N LYS A 279 35.89 1.61 27.13
CA LYS A 279 36.57 1.57 28.41
C LYS A 279 37.69 2.58 28.63
N GLY A 280 37.98 3.45 27.66
CA GLY A 280 39.05 4.41 27.91
C GLY A 280 39.26 5.45 26.81
N GLY A 281 38.97 6.70 27.09
CA GLY A 281 39.54 7.85 26.47
C GLY A 281 38.61 9.00 26.10
N PRO A 282 39.05 10.27 26.24
CA PRO A 282 38.16 11.41 26.13
C PRO A 282 37.82 11.69 24.65
N TRP A 283 37.63 12.74 24.14
CA TRP A 283 37.07 13.29 22.91
C TRP A 283 37.17 12.54 21.56
N TRP A 284 38.08 11.60 21.35
CA TRP A 284 38.08 10.71 20.17
C TRP A 284 36.86 9.79 20.08
N SER A 285 36.14 9.65 21.20
CA SER A 285 34.90 8.86 21.27
C SER A 285 33.76 9.43 20.42
N SER A 286 33.65 10.74 20.25
CA SER A 286 32.53 11.37 19.55
C SER A 286 32.61 11.16 18.01
N LEU A 287 33.80 11.30 17.42
CA LEU A 287 34.00 11.02 16.00
C LEU A 287 33.95 9.52 15.69
N ALA A 288 34.51 8.69 16.56
CA ALA A 288 34.39 7.25 16.46
C ALA A 288 32.95 6.79 16.61
N MET A 289 32.17 7.38 17.52
CA MET A 289 30.73 7.11 17.69
C MET A 289 29.93 7.53 16.46
N ALA A 290 30.23 8.68 15.84
CA ALA A 290 29.55 9.11 14.61
C ALA A 290 29.86 8.16 13.43
N GLY A 291 31.11 7.76 13.26
CA GLY A 291 31.50 6.77 12.24
C GLY A 291 30.86 5.40 12.46
N ILE A 292 30.79 4.96 13.71
CA ILE A 292 30.12 3.73 14.10
C ILE A 292 28.61 3.79 13.81
N ALA A 293 27.97 4.90 14.17
CA ALA A 293 26.53 5.11 13.89
C ALA A 293 26.23 5.12 12.38
N ALA A 294 27.10 5.75 11.59
CA ALA A 294 26.95 5.82 10.12
C ALA A 294 26.95 4.42 9.44
N VAL A 295 27.61 3.44 10.03
CA VAL A 295 27.62 2.05 9.52
C VAL A 295 26.52 1.20 10.18
N THR A 296 26.30 1.37 11.48
CA THR A 296 25.38 0.51 12.25
C THR A 296 23.92 0.78 11.91
N VAL A 297 23.56 2.05 11.71
CA VAL A 297 22.16 2.40 11.41
C VAL A 297 21.67 1.77 10.09
N PRO A 298 22.38 1.87 8.96
CA PRO A 298 21.99 1.18 7.74
C PRO A 298 21.92 -0.34 7.89
N LEU A 299 22.88 -0.95 8.56
CA LEU A 299 22.88 -2.40 8.80
C LEU A 299 21.69 -2.83 9.66
N LEU A 300 21.32 -2.04 10.66
CA LEU A 300 20.17 -2.27 11.51
C LEU A 300 18.87 -2.20 10.71
N LEU A 301 18.73 -1.21 9.82
CA LEU A 301 17.56 -1.07 8.95
C LEU A 301 17.42 -2.25 7.99
N ILE A 302 18.54 -2.73 7.39
CA ILE A 302 18.55 -3.92 6.54
C ILE A 302 18.17 -5.16 7.35
N PHE A 303 18.72 -5.31 8.55
CA PHE A 303 18.40 -6.42 9.45
C PHE A 303 16.90 -6.44 9.80
N TYR A 304 16.33 -5.32 10.20
CA TYR A 304 14.90 -5.25 10.54
C TYR A 304 14.02 -5.50 9.31
N GLY A 305 14.40 -4.99 8.13
CA GLY A 305 13.72 -5.31 6.89
C GLY A 305 13.70 -6.81 6.57
N ALA A 306 14.78 -7.51 6.87
CA ALA A 306 14.86 -8.97 6.73
C ALA A 306 14.02 -9.69 7.79
N VAL A 307 14.02 -9.22 9.04
CA VAL A 307 13.19 -9.80 10.12
C VAL A 307 11.71 -9.67 9.78
N THR A 308 11.26 -8.52 9.30
CA THR A 308 9.86 -8.31 8.92
C THR A 308 9.42 -9.17 7.74
N SER A 309 10.35 -9.58 6.87
CA SER A 309 10.03 -10.48 5.75
C SER A 309 9.81 -11.93 6.19
N ILE A 310 10.30 -12.32 7.37
CA ILE A 310 10.17 -13.67 7.94
C ILE A 310 8.98 -13.77 8.89
N LEU A 311 8.63 -12.64 9.53
CA LEU A 311 7.47 -12.60 10.42
C LEU A 311 6.18 -12.79 9.61
N PRO A 312 5.23 -13.62 10.09
CA PRO A 312 3.95 -13.75 9.41
C PRO A 312 3.29 -12.37 9.32
N ALA A 313 2.86 -12.03 8.12
CA ALA A 313 2.15 -10.79 7.88
C ALA A 313 0.85 -10.81 8.69
N GLY A 314 0.83 -10.12 9.79
CA GLY A 314 -0.38 -9.80 10.52
C GLY A 314 -1.11 -8.67 9.75
N TYR A 315 -2.02 -9.03 8.84
CA TYR A 315 -2.92 -8.05 8.22
C TYR A 315 -4.24 -8.04 8.92
#